data_91a61e5c4e6fe7680bd01d90a841ac46
#
_entry.id   91a61e5c4e6fe7680bd01d90a841ac46
#
_cell.length_a   1.000
_cell.length_b   1.000
_cell.length_c   1.000
_cell.angle_alpha   90.00
_cell.angle_beta   90.00
_cell.angle_gamma   90.00
#
_symmetry.space_group_name_H-M   'P 1'
#
loop_
_entity.id
_entity.type
_entity.pdbx_description
1 polymer ?
#
loop_
_entity_poly.entity_id
_entity_poly.type
_entity_poly.pdbx_seq_one_letter_code
_entity_poly.pdbx_strand_id
1 'polypeptide(L)'
;PAFEADALIAMIEHEPVGEDDVADLILLNYKCADFVGHKYGPDSDELRVTLGEMDRHLARMLSALEAKVGVNYLLAVTADHGMPSNPLSPDHRHFAPAIIDLLHEKFDPQAKQLITSFEPENLQIFVDEDRLSHLGLTLGDLAHFLEAQPFVFAVFTQDDVRRAADAPKTATPARRRTKDK
;
A
#
# COMPACT_ATOMS: atom_id res chain seq x y z
N PRO A 1 8.50 -18.52 1.89
CA PRO A 1 7.31 -19.32 1.56
C PRO A 1 7.23 -20.64 2.33
N ALA A 2 8.34 -21.39 2.43
CA ALA A 2 8.32 -22.73 3.04
C ALA A 2 7.85 -22.72 4.50
N PHE A 3 8.40 -21.85 5.34
CA PHE A 3 8.05 -21.78 6.76
C PHE A 3 6.55 -21.52 6.99
N GLU A 4 5.95 -20.59 6.24
CA GLU A 4 4.53 -20.26 6.34
C GLU A 4 3.65 -21.45 5.93
N ALA A 5 4.05 -22.15 4.86
CA ALA A 5 3.37 -23.35 4.41
C ALA A 5 3.48 -24.50 5.42
N ASP A 6 4.67 -24.75 5.94
CA ASP A 6 4.91 -25.80 6.94
C ASP A 6 4.12 -25.54 8.23
N ALA A 7 4.07 -24.27 8.69
CA ALA A 7 3.29 -23.86 9.84
C ALA A 7 1.77 -24.09 9.62
N LEU A 8 1.24 -23.71 8.45
CA LEU A 8 -0.16 -23.92 8.13
C LEU A 8 -0.50 -25.41 7.99
N ILE A 9 0.36 -26.20 7.35
CA ILE A 9 0.18 -27.65 7.24
C ILE A 9 0.13 -28.27 8.63
N ALA A 10 1.08 -27.95 9.50
CA ALA A 10 1.09 -28.45 10.86
C ALA A 10 -0.19 -28.06 11.64
N MET A 11 -0.71 -26.85 11.45
CA MET A 11 -1.96 -26.41 12.06
C MET A 11 -3.15 -27.26 11.53
N ILE A 12 -3.27 -27.44 10.21
CA ILE A 12 -4.34 -28.28 9.62
C ILE A 12 -4.28 -29.71 10.13
N GLU A 13 -3.08 -30.28 10.30
CA GLU A 13 -2.90 -31.67 10.75
C GLU A 13 -3.24 -31.87 12.24
N HIS A 14 -2.96 -30.88 13.09
CA HIS A 14 -3.07 -31.02 14.54
C HIS A 14 -4.29 -30.38 15.17
N GLU A 15 -4.94 -29.43 14.47
CA GLU A 15 -6.17 -28.81 14.96
C GLU A 15 -7.42 -29.53 14.43
N PRO A 16 -8.57 -29.42 15.11
CA PRO A 16 -9.81 -30.13 14.75
C PRO A 16 -10.54 -29.47 13.55
N VAL A 17 -9.81 -29.13 12.50
CA VAL A 17 -10.36 -28.49 11.29
C VAL A 17 -11.37 -29.43 10.60
N GLY A 18 -12.60 -28.96 10.41
CA GLY A 18 -13.67 -29.68 9.75
C GLY A 18 -14.21 -30.88 10.53
N GLU A 19 -14.02 -30.97 11.85
CA GLU A 19 -14.44 -32.07 12.68
C GLU A 19 -15.86 -31.92 13.26
N ASP A 20 -16.47 -30.73 13.10
CA ASP A 20 -17.85 -30.46 13.54
C ASP A 20 -18.67 -29.77 12.43
N ASP A 21 -19.95 -29.40 12.76
CA ASP A 21 -20.87 -28.75 11.83
C ASP A 21 -20.68 -27.21 11.74
N VAL A 22 -19.67 -26.64 12.41
CA VAL A 22 -19.36 -25.22 12.37
C VAL A 22 -18.25 -24.98 11.35
N ALA A 23 -18.46 -23.98 10.47
CA ALA A 23 -17.46 -23.69 9.46
C ALA A 23 -16.20 -23.06 10.08
N ASP A 24 -15.05 -23.65 9.81
CA ASP A 24 -13.75 -23.07 10.15
C ASP A 24 -13.36 -21.98 9.16
N LEU A 25 -12.64 -20.96 9.64
CA LEU A 25 -12.06 -19.91 8.83
C LEU A 25 -10.54 -19.87 9.01
N ILE A 26 -9.82 -20.20 7.95
CA ILE A 26 -8.37 -20.10 7.92
C ILE A 26 -7.97 -18.85 7.11
N LEU A 27 -7.23 -17.93 7.73
CA LEU A 27 -6.68 -16.75 7.09
C LEU A 27 -5.15 -16.85 7.07
N LEU A 28 -4.57 -16.80 5.87
CA LEU A 28 -3.13 -16.81 5.68
C LEU A 28 -2.70 -15.52 4.95
N ASN A 29 -1.80 -14.76 5.57
CA ASN A 29 -1.09 -13.69 4.89
C ASN A 29 0.25 -14.22 4.36
N TYR A 30 0.32 -14.47 3.04
CA TYR A 30 1.48 -15.07 2.40
C TYR A 30 2.41 -13.97 1.86
N LYS A 31 3.18 -13.35 2.78
CA LYS A 31 3.84 -12.04 2.60
C LYS A 31 5.12 -12.02 1.76
N CYS A 32 5.69 -13.17 1.39
CA CYS A 32 7.01 -13.18 0.73
C CYS A 32 7.07 -12.47 -0.61
N ALA A 33 6.01 -12.52 -1.44
CA ALA A 33 5.99 -11.81 -2.72
C ALA A 33 6.07 -10.30 -2.54
N ASP A 34 5.41 -9.76 -1.52
CA ASP A 34 5.42 -8.35 -1.20
C ASP A 34 6.84 -7.88 -0.86
N PHE A 35 7.54 -8.54 0.06
CA PHE A 35 8.92 -8.19 0.42
C PHE A 35 9.89 -8.25 -0.76
N VAL A 36 9.78 -9.29 -1.60
CA VAL A 36 10.66 -9.44 -2.76
C VAL A 36 10.33 -8.39 -3.82
N GLY A 37 9.04 -8.14 -4.06
CA GLY A 37 8.58 -7.12 -4.99
C GLY A 37 9.02 -5.72 -4.60
N HIS A 38 8.91 -5.35 -3.31
CA HIS A 38 9.42 -4.06 -2.81
C HIS A 38 10.93 -3.91 -2.99
N LYS A 39 11.68 -4.98 -2.81
CA LYS A 39 13.15 -4.94 -2.88
C LYS A 39 13.69 -4.95 -4.30
N TYR A 40 13.11 -5.77 -5.18
CA TYR A 40 13.66 -6.05 -6.50
C TYR A 40 12.77 -5.56 -7.65
N GLY A 41 11.52 -5.23 -7.35
CA GLY A 41 10.53 -4.78 -8.32
C GLY A 41 9.63 -5.91 -8.83
N PRO A 42 8.46 -5.55 -9.40
CA PRO A 42 7.45 -6.52 -9.84
C PRO A 42 7.88 -7.36 -11.05
N ASP A 43 8.79 -6.86 -11.86
CA ASP A 43 9.24 -7.51 -13.09
C ASP A 43 10.56 -8.29 -12.91
N SER A 44 11.04 -8.45 -11.65
CA SER A 44 12.31 -9.09 -11.34
C SER A 44 12.27 -10.60 -11.45
N ASP A 45 13.42 -11.20 -11.74
CA ASP A 45 13.59 -12.66 -11.73
C ASP A 45 13.41 -13.23 -10.32
N GLU A 46 13.83 -12.48 -9.29
CA GLU A 46 13.66 -12.84 -7.90
C GLU A 46 12.18 -12.98 -7.52
N LEU A 47 11.32 -12.06 -7.97
CA LEU A 47 9.88 -12.18 -7.73
C LEU A 47 9.28 -13.35 -8.50
N ARG A 48 9.70 -13.59 -9.75
CA ARG A 48 9.23 -14.74 -10.54
C ARG A 48 9.56 -16.07 -9.87
N VAL A 49 10.79 -16.22 -9.35
CA VAL A 49 11.20 -17.40 -8.58
C VAL A 49 10.37 -17.54 -7.30
N THR A 50 10.17 -16.42 -6.57
CA THR A 50 9.38 -16.41 -5.35
C THR A 50 7.93 -16.84 -5.58
N LEU A 51 7.30 -16.35 -6.65
CA LEU A 51 5.93 -16.74 -7.02
C LEU A 51 5.85 -18.23 -7.38
N GLY A 52 6.84 -18.77 -8.09
CA GLY A 52 6.91 -20.21 -8.37
C GLY A 52 7.04 -21.07 -7.11
N GLU A 53 7.82 -20.61 -6.14
CA GLU A 53 7.92 -21.27 -4.83
C GLU A 53 6.61 -21.15 -4.02
N MET A 54 5.94 -20.00 -4.07
CA MET A 54 4.63 -19.81 -3.42
C MET A 54 3.58 -20.74 -4.02
N ASP A 55 3.52 -20.86 -5.35
CA ASP A 55 2.59 -21.75 -6.04
C ASP A 55 2.81 -23.22 -5.62
N ARG A 56 4.07 -23.67 -5.60
CA ARG A 56 4.44 -25.02 -5.15
C ARG A 56 4.02 -25.27 -3.68
N HIS A 57 4.21 -24.30 -2.81
CA HIS A 57 3.83 -24.41 -1.42
C HIS A 57 2.32 -24.31 -1.20
N LEU A 58 1.61 -23.51 -1.99
CA LEU A 58 0.16 -23.49 -2.01
C LEU A 58 -0.42 -24.88 -2.36
N ALA A 59 0.13 -25.51 -3.37
CA ALA A 59 -0.27 -26.87 -3.73
C ALA A 59 -0.10 -27.86 -2.56
N ARG A 60 1.00 -27.76 -1.81
CA ARG A 60 1.20 -28.59 -0.58
C ARG A 60 0.16 -28.31 0.49
N MET A 61 -0.13 -27.04 0.76
CA MET A 61 -1.15 -26.64 1.76
C MET A 61 -2.55 -27.15 1.36
N LEU A 62 -2.90 -27.04 0.07
CA LEU A 62 -4.17 -27.57 -0.44
C LEU A 62 -4.23 -29.10 -0.34
N SER A 63 -3.16 -29.81 -0.63
CA SER A 63 -3.11 -31.26 -0.47
C SER A 63 -3.30 -31.68 0.99
N ALA A 64 -2.74 -30.98 1.96
CA ALA A 64 -2.95 -31.25 3.37
C ALA A 64 -4.42 -30.96 3.79
N LEU A 65 -5.02 -29.88 3.29
CA LEU A 65 -6.40 -29.55 3.53
C LEU A 65 -7.34 -30.61 2.92
N GLU A 66 -7.12 -31.01 1.68
CA GLU A 66 -7.88 -32.08 1.00
C GLU A 66 -7.78 -33.41 1.72
N ALA A 67 -6.61 -33.75 2.26
CA ALA A 67 -6.44 -34.95 3.07
C ALA A 67 -7.25 -34.91 4.38
N LYS A 68 -7.44 -33.72 4.96
CA LYS A 68 -8.17 -33.52 6.22
C LYS A 68 -9.70 -33.46 6.01
N VAL A 69 -10.18 -32.66 5.03
CA VAL A 69 -11.60 -32.33 4.86
C VAL A 69 -12.20 -32.77 3.50
N GLY A 70 -11.42 -33.39 2.65
CA GLY A 70 -11.83 -33.77 1.29
C GLY A 70 -12.06 -32.52 0.43
N VAL A 71 -13.15 -32.50 -0.32
CA VAL A 71 -13.54 -31.38 -1.20
C VAL A 71 -14.45 -30.36 -0.50
N ASN A 72 -14.67 -30.51 0.80
CA ASN A 72 -15.60 -29.67 1.56
C ASN A 72 -14.92 -28.38 2.07
N TYR A 73 -14.37 -27.59 1.16
CA TYR A 73 -13.79 -26.28 1.48
C TYR A 73 -14.00 -25.27 0.36
N LEU A 74 -13.90 -24.00 0.69
CA LEU A 74 -13.85 -22.89 -0.25
C LEU A 74 -12.50 -22.18 -0.13
N LEU A 75 -11.76 -22.07 -1.24
CA LEU A 75 -10.54 -21.27 -1.32
C LEU A 75 -10.84 -19.91 -1.93
N ALA A 76 -10.42 -18.85 -1.26
CA ALA A 76 -10.36 -17.51 -1.81
C ALA A 76 -8.91 -17.01 -1.80
N VAL A 77 -8.41 -16.53 -2.94
CA VAL A 77 -7.10 -15.91 -3.07
C VAL A 77 -7.30 -14.45 -3.49
N THR A 78 -6.70 -13.55 -2.75
CA THR A 78 -6.77 -12.12 -3.04
C THR A 78 -5.44 -11.45 -2.68
N ALA A 79 -5.31 -10.18 -3.02
CA ALA A 79 -4.20 -9.34 -2.61
C ALA A 79 -4.75 -8.06 -1.95
N ASP A 80 -3.98 -7.47 -1.06
CA ASP A 80 -4.25 -6.16 -0.46
C ASP A 80 -3.99 -5.03 -1.47
N HIS A 81 -2.97 -5.17 -2.32
CA HIS A 81 -2.64 -4.24 -3.41
C HIS A 81 -1.88 -4.93 -4.53
N GLY A 82 -1.75 -4.24 -5.64
CA GLY A 82 -0.80 -4.58 -6.70
C GLY A 82 0.53 -3.83 -6.50
N MET A 83 1.45 -4.03 -7.44
CA MET A 83 2.74 -3.35 -7.43
C MET A 83 2.98 -2.70 -8.80
N PRO A 84 3.17 -1.38 -8.86
CA PRO A 84 3.46 -0.72 -10.13
C PRO A 84 4.85 -1.09 -10.61
N SER A 85 5.04 -1.16 -11.91
CA SER A 85 6.37 -1.28 -12.51
C SER A 85 7.26 -0.14 -12.05
N ASN A 86 8.56 -0.41 -11.91
CA ASN A 86 9.53 0.61 -11.54
C ASN A 86 9.45 1.79 -12.51
N PRO A 87 9.59 3.04 -12.02
CA PRO A 87 9.67 4.19 -12.88
C PRO A 87 10.81 4.02 -13.88
N LEU A 88 10.55 4.34 -15.12
CA LEU A 88 11.46 4.13 -16.26
C LEU A 88 12.77 4.90 -16.14
N SER A 89 12.82 5.95 -15.31
CA SER A 89 14.02 6.79 -15.12
C SER A 89 14.23 7.12 -13.65
N PRO A 90 15.48 7.04 -13.15
CA PRO A 90 15.85 7.56 -11.82
C PRO A 90 15.50 9.03 -11.63
N ASP A 91 15.49 9.81 -12.70
CA ASP A 91 15.18 11.26 -12.66
C ASP A 91 13.73 11.56 -12.28
N HIS A 92 12.84 10.55 -12.37
CA HIS A 92 11.44 10.67 -11.96
C HIS A 92 11.19 10.16 -10.53
N ARG A 93 12.24 9.81 -9.79
CA ARG A 93 12.14 9.37 -8.39
C ARG A 93 12.34 10.56 -7.46
N HIS A 94 11.28 10.96 -6.80
CA HIS A 94 11.33 11.99 -5.77
C HIS A 94 11.16 11.35 -4.40
N PHE A 95 12.18 11.49 -3.58
CA PHE A 95 12.16 10.92 -2.22
C PHE A 95 11.47 11.86 -1.25
N ALA A 96 10.84 11.29 -0.24
CA ALA A 96 10.20 12.00 0.85
C ALA A 96 11.03 13.16 1.43
N PRO A 97 12.33 13.00 1.74
CA PRO A 97 13.15 14.10 2.24
C PRO A 97 13.19 15.30 1.30
N ALA A 98 13.25 15.06 -0.01
CA ALA A 98 13.27 16.16 -0.99
C ALA A 98 11.95 16.95 -1.01
N ILE A 99 10.81 16.30 -0.81
CA ILE A 99 9.51 16.97 -0.73
C ILE A 99 9.40 17.79 0.55
N ILE A 100 9.87 17.24 1.68
CA ILE A 100 9.93 17.96 2.96
C ILE A 100 10.83 19.18 2.86
N ASP A 101 12.02 19.01 2.28
CA ASP A 101 12.98 20.09 2.09
C ASP A 101 12.40 21.21 1.22
N LEU A 102 11.72 20.87 0.12
CA LEU A 102 11.03 21.84 -0.72
C LEU A 102 9.99 22.66 0.05
N LEU A 103 9.20 22.04 0.90
CA LEU A 103 8.21 22.72 1.72
C LEU A 103 8.87 23.62 2.77
N HIS A 104 9.91 23.12 3.46
CA HIS A 104 10.64 23.91 4.44
C HIS A 104 11.38 25.08 3.80
N GLU A 105 12.08 24.89 2.68
CA GLU A 105 12.77 25.95 1.97
C GLU A 105 11.82 27.04 1.50
N LYS A 106 10.62 26.67 1.06
CA LYS A 106 9.62 27.61 0.57
C LYS A 106 8.94 28.39 1.68
N PHE A 107 8.52 27.71 2.75
CA PHE A 107 7.58 28.26 3.72
C PHE A 107 8.15 28.45 5.13
N ASP A 108 9.18 27.68 5.51
CA ASP A 108 9.77 27.72 6.85
C ASP A 108 11.29 27.49 6.82
N PRO A 109 12.05 28.28 6.06
CA PRO A 109 13.47 28.02 5.79
C PRO A 109 14.35 28.12 7.03
N GLN A 110 13.95 28.87 8.05
CA GLN A 110 14.75 29.10 9.24
C GLN A 110 14.54 28.03 10.31
N ALA A 111 13.29 27.74 10.64
CA ALA A 111 12.98 26.81 11.72
C ALA A 111 12.86 25.37 11.26
N LYS A 112 12.40 25.15 10.01
CA LYS A 112 12.16 23.80 9.44
C LYS A 112 11.29 22.92 10.33
N GLN A 113 10.24 23.51 10.89
CA GLN A 113 9.33 22.85 11.84
C GLN A 113 7.91 22.68 11.30
N LEU A 114 7.66 23.17 10.08
CA LEU A 114 6.34 23.13 9.46
C LEU A 114 5.86 21.68 9.20
N ILE A 115 6.77 20.80 8.80
CA ILE A 115 6.46 19.41 8.53
C ILE A 115 6.96 18.54 9.68
N THR A 116 6.07 17.84 10.35
CA THR A 116 6.39 16.99 11.50
C THR A 116 6.81 15.58 11.11
N SER A 117 6.18 15.03 10.05
CA SER A 117 6.54 13.73 9.52
C SER A 117 6.03 13.54 8.09
N PHE A 118 6.57 12.54 7.44
CA PHE A 118 6.13 12.05 6.13
C PHE A 118 5.98 10.54 6.21
N GLU A 119 4.82 10.05 5.78
CA GLU A 119 4.56 8.61 5.68
C GLU A 119 4.69 8.19 4.22
N PRO A 120 5.78 7.53 3.83
CA PRO A 120 6.08 7.24 2.43
C PRO A 120 5.15 6.20 1.81
N GLU A 121 4.62 5.27 2.59
CA GLU A 121 3.74 4.21 2.10
C GLU A 121 2.40 4.77 1.59
N ASN A 122 1.89 5.77 2.28
CA ASN A 122 0.62 6.41 1.95
C ASN A 122 0.78 7.80 1.32
N LEU A 123 2.02 8.27 1.13
CA LEU A 123 2.35 9.61 0.65
C LEU A 123 1.67 10.73 1.49
N GLN A 124 1.60 10.52 2.81
CA GLN A 124 0.99 11.46 3.73
C GLN A 124 2.04 12.41 4.31
N ILE A 125 1.73 13.70 4.29
CA ILE A 125 2.54 14.76 4.88
C ILE A 125 1.80 15.27 6.11
N PHE A 126 2.44 15.20 7.28
CA PHE A 126 1.90 15.72 8.51
C PHE A 126 2.48 17.10 8.80
N VAL A 127 1.59 18.07 9.01
CA VAL A 127 1.88 19.48 9.18
C VAL A 127 1.66 19.87 10.61
N ASP A 128 2.56 20.69 11.16
CA ASP A 128 2.34 21.36 12.45
C ASP A 128 1.34 22.49 12.26
N GLU A 129 0.13 22.33 12.80
CA GLU A 129 -0.97 23.28 12.65
C GLU A 129 -0.71 24.61 13.35
N ASP A 130 -0.04 24.59 14.51
CA ASP A 130 0.35 25.81 15.23
C ASP A 130 1.40 26.59 14.44
N ARG A 131 2.38 25.88 13.89
CA ARG A 131 3.41 26.47 13.03
C ARG A 131 2.81 27.03 11.74
N LEU A 132 1.91 26.28 11.10
CA LEU A 132 1.20 26.72 9.90
C LEU A 132 0.44 28.05 10.17
N SER A 133 -0.30 28.09 11.25
CA SER A 133 -1.05 29.29 11.69
C SER A 133 -0.13 30.46 12.02
N HIS A 134 0.99 30.22 12.70
CA HIS A 134 1.99 31.25 13.02
C HIS A 134 2.62 31.88 11.76
N LEU A 135 2.79 31.08 10.71
CA LEU A 135 3.28 31.53 9.42
C LEU A 135 2.20 32.21 8.55
N GLY A 136 0.96 32.25 9.01
CA GLY A 136 -0.17 32.80 8.27
C GLY A 136 -0.54 32.01 7.02
N LEU A 137 -0.26 30.71 7.03
CA LEU A 137 -0.47 29.79 5.91
C LEU A 137 -1.69 28.91 6.14
N THR A 138 -2.19 28.35 5.06
CA THR A 138 -3.23 27.31 5.06
C THR A 138 -2.70 26.02 4.43
N LEU A 139 -3.35 24.89 4.69
CA LEU A 139 -3.05 23.64 3.98
C LEU A 139 -3.23 23.79 2.46
N GLY A 140 -4.14 24.66 2.03
CA GLY A 140 -4.34 25.00 0.63
C GLY A 140 -3.11 25.63 -0.03
N ASP A 141 -2.37 26.46 0.70
CA ASP A 141 -1.14 27.10 0.19
C ASP A 141 -0.05 26.05 -0.07
N LEU A 142 0.10 25.08 0.85
CA LEU A 142 1.04 23.99 0.70
C LEU A 142 0.62 23.06 -0.46
N ALA A 143 -0.66 22.73 -0.53
CA ALA A 143 -1.20 21.91 -1.60
C ALA A 143 -0.98 22.54 -2.98
N HIS A 144 -1.28 23.83 -3.11
CA HIS A 144 -1.08 24.58 -4.36
C HIS A 144 0.39 24.63 -4.80
N PHE A 145 1.29 24.83 -3.85
CA PHE A 145 2.72 24.81 -4.13
C PHE A 145 3.20 23.44 -4.60
N LEU A 146 2.74 22.36 -3.95
CA LEU A 146 3.09 21.00 -4.35
C LEU A 146 2.50 20.64 -5.71
N GLU A 147 1.25 20.97 -5.98
CA GLU A 147 0.61 20.72 -7.28
C GLU A 147 1.29 21.44 -8.46
N ALA A 148 1.99 22.53 -8.17
CA ALA A 148 2.77 23.24 -9.17
C ALA A 148 4.08 22.50 -9.54
N GLN A 149 4.50 21.51 -8.77
CA GLN A 149 5.70 20.75 -9.07
C GLN A 149 5.46 19.77 -10.24
N PRO A 150 6.41 19.62 -11.17
CA PRO A 150 6.21 18.82 -12.39
C PRO A 150 6.03 17.32 -12.11
N PHE A 151 6.45 16.85 -10.95
CA PHE A 151 6.37 15.44 -10.52
C PHE A 151 5.16 15.14 -9.63
N VAL A 152 4.35 16.14 -9.26
CA VAL A 152 3.17 15.97 -8.43
C VAL A 152 1.94 15.93 -9.32
N PHE A 153 1.17 14.86 -9.23
CA PHE A 153 -0.06 14.69 -9.99
C PHE A 153 -1.26 15.38 -9.36
N ALA A 154 -1.44 15.22 -8.06
CA ALA A 154 -2.50 15.84 -7.28
C ALA A 154 -2.15 15.86 -5.80
N VAL A 155 -2.70 16.83 -5.07
CA VAL A 155 -2.62 16.90 -3.61
C VAL A 155 -4.04 16.97 -3.05
N PHE A 156 -4.27 16.26 -1.98
CA PHE A 156 -5.56 16.27 -1.27
C PHE A 156 -5.33 16.70 0.18
N THR A 157 -6.00 17.74 0.59
CA THR A 157 -6.04 18.14 1.99
C THR A 157 -7.04 17.28 2.77
N GLN A 158 -6.95 17.31 4.10
CA GLN A 158 -7.92 16.63 4.95
C GLN A 158 -9.38 17.08 4.65
N ASP A 159 -9.58 18.34 4.30
CA ASP A 159 -10.91 18.84 3.94
C ASP A 159 -11.39 18.33 2.57
N ASP A 160 -10.47 18.08 1.63
CA ASP A 160 -10.83 17.44 0.36
C ASP A 160 -11.32 16.02 0.59
N VAL A 161 -10.64 15.28 1.46
CA VAL A 161 -11.02 13.92 1.82
C VAL A 161 -12.37 13.89 2.55
N ARG A 162 -12.58 14.78 3.50
CA ARG A 162 -13.88 14.92 4.22
C ARG A 162 -15.00 15.23 3.23
N ARG A 163 -14.84 16.24 2.37
CA ARG A 163 -15.84 16.57 1.36
C ARG A 163 -16.16 15.41 0.42
N ALA A 164 -15.15 14.63 0.04
CA ALA A 164 -15.35 13.46 -0.81
C ALA A 164 -16.11 12.33 -0.08
N ALA A 165 -15.87 12.15 1.23
CA ALA A 165 -16.58 11.17 2.04
C ALA A 165 -18.06 11.51 2.23
N ASP A 166 -18.38 12.81 2.34
CA ASP A 166 -19.74 13.32 2.53
C ASP A 166 -20.52 13.43 1.19
N ALA A 167 -19.84 13.29 0.06
CA ALA A 167 -20.47 13.37 -1.25
C ALA A 167 -21.45 12.21 -1.48
N PRO A 168 -22.62 12.45 -2.11
CA PRO A 168 -23.55 11.37 -2.44
C PRO A 168 -22.88 10.30 -3.28
N LYS A 169 -23.00 9.03 -2.87
CA LYS A 169 -22.38 7.86 -3.54
C LYS A 169 -22.78 7.64 -5.01
N THR A 170 -23.68 8.49 -5.54
CA THR A 170 -24.18 8.45 -6.94
C THR A 170 -23.37 9.33 -7.90
N ALA A 171 -22.44 10.13 -7.42
CA ALA A 171 -21.60 10.94 -8.30
C ALA A 171 -20.44 10.09 -8.81
N THR A 172 -20.50 9.66 -10.07
CA THR A 172 -19.32 9.13 -10.78
C THR A 172 -18.22 10.21 -10.71
N PRO A 173 -17.03 9.92 -10.17
CA PRO A 173 -15.98 10.93 -10.07
C PRO A 173 -15.70 11.45 -11.49
N ALA A 174 -15.78 12.77 -11.67
CA ALA A 174 -15.43 13.41 -12.92
C ALA A 174 -13.98 13.00 -13.23
N ARG A 175 -13.78 12.28 -14.35
CA ARG A 175 -12.44 11.96 -14.86
C ARG A 175 -11.69 13.28 -15.01
N ARG A 176 -10.75 13.57 -14.10
CA ARG A 176 -9.78 14.65 -14.34
C ARG A 176 -9.08 14.33 -15.64
N ARG A 177 -9.17 15.26 -16.60
CA ARG A 177 -8.48 15.16 -17.88
C ARG A 177 -6.99 14.95 -17.60
N THR A 178 -6.46 13.84 -18.08
CA THR A 178 -5.02 13.65 -18.23
C THR A 178 -4.49 14.83 -19.05
N LYS A 179 -3.56 15.61 -18.48
CA LYS A 179 -2.75 16.49 -19.29
C LYS A 179 -1.87 15.56 -20.12
N ASP A 180 -2.20 15.43 -21.40
CA ASP A 180 -1.30 14.83 -22.37
C ASP A 180 0.03 15.59 -22.34
N LYS A 181 1.07 14.90 -21.98
CA LYS A 181 2.45 15.27 -22.29
C LYS A 181 3.14 14.10 -22.94
#